data_ab5236f9e5ffc48cc675d1a5e3ffc86f
#
_entry.id   ab5236f9e5ffc48cc675d1a5e3ffc86f
#
_cell.length_a   1.000
_cell.length_b   1.000
_cell.length_c   1.000
_cell.angle_alpha   90.00
_cell.angle_beta   90.00
_cell.angle_gamma   90.00
#
_symmetry.space_group_name_H-M   'P 1'
#
loop_
_entity.id
_entity.type
_entity.pdbx_description
1 polymer ?
#
loop_
_entity_poly.entity_id
_entity_poly.type
_entity_poly.pdbx_seq_one_letter_code
_entity_poly.pdbx_strand_id
1 'polypeptide(L)'
;YQLTDRATKYAILLIALTFMAFFVFETLTAQRLHPMQYLLVGLSLVMFYLLLLALSEHIGFTVAWIIASLIGALMNGIYLQAVLKGWRNSMLFTLALLLLDGVMWGLLNSADSALLLGTSVLVVALAGMMFVTRNIDWYAFSLPKMKASKEVTMDDQLRIWK
;
A
#
# COMPACT_ATOMS: atom_id res chain seq x y z
N TYR A 1 -27.39 5.10 -3.56
CA TYR A 1 -27.19 5.35 -2.11
C TYR A 1 -26.71 4.11 -1.33
N GLN A 2 -27.31 2.94 -1.54
CA GLN A 2 -26.93 1.72 -0.82
C GLN A 2 -25.48 1.28 -1.08
N LEU A 3 -25.00 1.36 -2.31
CA LEU A 3 -23.62 1.00 -2.67
C LEU A 3 -22.62 2.00 -2.12
N THR A 4 -22.95 3.28 -2.08
CA THR A 4 -22.11 4.32 -1.48
C THR A 4 -22.02 4.16 0.05
N ASP A 5 -23.12 3.82 0.71
CA ASP A 5 -23.13 3.52 2.14
C ASP A 5 -22.29 2.30 2.47
N ARG A 6 -22.35 1.23 1.65
CA ARG A 6 -21.48 0.07 1.78
C ARG A 6 -20.02 0.42 1.53
N ALA A 7 -19.72 1.24 0.51
CA ALA A 7 -18.35 1.70 0.24
C ALA A 7 -17.76 2.42 1.46
N THR A 8 -18.54 3.24 2.14
CA THR A 8 -18.11 3.92 3.36
C THR A 8 -17.86 2.94 4.51
N LYS A 9 -18.74 1.96 4.69
CA LYS A 9 -18.57 0.91 5.73
C LYS A 9 -17.33 0.05 5.49
N TYR A 10 -17.02 -0.26 4.24
CA TYR A 10 -15.84 -1.03 3.87
C TYR A 10 -14.58 -0.17 3.58
N ALA A 11 -14.66 1.15 3.80
CA ALA A 11 -13.55 2.07 3.62
C ALA A 11 -12.32 1.66 4.44
N ILE A 12 -12.52 1.27 5.68
CA ILE A 12 -11.44 0.81 6.57
C ILE A 12 -10.75 -0.43 5.98
N LEU A 13 -11.52 -1.36 5.41
CA LEU A 13 -10.98 -2.55 4.78
C LEU A 13 -10.12 -2.21 3.56
N LEU A 14 -10.59 -1.32 2.70
CA LEU A 14 -9.84 -0.86 1.53
C LEU A 14 -8.54 -0.15 1.95
N ILE A 15 -8.63 0.75 2.92
CA ILE A 15 -7.46 1.46 3.45
C ILE A 15 -6.44 0.47 4.02
N ALA A 16 -6.89 -0.46 4.86
CA ALA A 16 -6.02 -1.47 5.47
C ALA A 16 -5.35 -2.37 4.42
N LEU A 17 -6.09 -2.83 3.42
CA LEU A 17 -5.56 -3.65 2.33
C LEU A 17 -4.57 -2.86 1.45
N THR A 18 -4.84 -1.59 1.19
CA THR A 18 -3.92 -0.75 0.41
C THR A 18 -2.62 -0.51 1.16
N PHE A 19 -2.68 -0.22 2.45
CA PHE A 19 -1.47 -0.09 3.26
C PHE A 19 -0.70 -1.42 3.39
N MET A 20 -1.40 -2.53 3.52
CA MET A 20 -0.80 -3.86 3.52
C MET A 20 -0.10 -4.15 2.19
N ALA A 21 -0.75 -3.88 1.05
CA ALA A 21 -0.16 -4.04 -0.28
C ALA A 21 1.07 -3.14 -0.46
N PHE A 22 1.01 -1.92 0.05
CA PHE A 22 2.12 -0.98 0.01
C PHE A 22 3.31 -1.45 0.85
N PHE A 23 3.05 -1.98 2.04
CA PHE A 23 4.08 -2.56 2.91
C PHE A 23 4.74 -3.81 2.30
N VAL A 24 3.94 -4.70 1.71
CA VAL A 24 4.46 -5.88 0.99
C VAL A 24 5.34 -5.43 -0.19
N PHE A 25 4.90 -4.42 -0.93
CA PHE A 25 5.65 -3.88 -2.04
C PHE A 25 6.99 -3.27 -1.61
N GLU A 26 7.01 -2.48 -0.52
CA GLU A 26 8.22 -1.92 0.07
C GLU A 26 9.22 -3.02 0.44
N THR A 27 8.71 -4.08 1.06
CA THR A 27 9.50 -5.22 1.48
C THR A 27 10.12 -5.98 0.31
N LEU A 28 9.34 -6.20 -0.76
CA LEU A 28 9.80 -6.89 -1.97
C LEU A 28 10.84 -6.08 -2.75
N THR A 29 10.70 -4.77 -2.76
CA THR A 29 11.58 -3.87 -3.52
C THR A 29 12.85 -3.49 -2.75
N ALA A 30 12.94 -3.85 -1.47
CA ALA A 30 14.03 -3.49 -0.54
C ALA A 30 14.33 -1.98 -0.49
N GLN A 31 13.37 -1.15 -0.88
CA GLN A 31 13.46 0.31 -0.82
C GLN A 31 12.78 0.80 0.45
N ARG A 32 13.52 1.58 1.25
CA ARG A 32 12.95 2.22 2.44
C ARG A 32 12.12 3.42 2.02
N LEU A 33 10.81 3.31 2.18
CA LEU A 33 9.90 4.41 1.95
C LEU A 33 9.82 5.30 3.20
N HIS A 34 9.80 6.61 2.97
CA HIS A 34 9.69 7.56 4.06
C HIS A 34 8.24 7.60 4.58
N PRO A 35 7.99 7.80 5.90
CA PRO A 35 6.64 7.90 6.45
C PRO A 35 5.74 8.93 5.76
N MET A 36 6.32 10.02 5.23
CA MET A 36 5.58 11.02 4.45
C MET A 36 4.97 10.44 3.16
N GLN A 37 5.58 9.42 2.58
CA GLN A 37 5.06 8.76 1.38
C GLN A 37 3.82 7.92 1.71
N TYR A 38 3.81 7.26 2.87
CA TYR A 38 2.62 6.58 3.39
C TYR A 38 1.47 7.56 3.66
N LEU A 39 1.78 8.73 4.22
CA LEU A 39 0.80 9.78 4.45
C LEU A 39 0.18 10.27 3.14
N LEU A 40 0.98 10.49 2.11
CA LEU A 40 0.48 10.94 0.80
C LEU A 40 -0.38 9.89 0.10
N VAL A 41 -0.01 8.62 0.20
CA VAL A 41 -0.85 7.52 -0.31
C VAL A 41 -2.17 7.44 0.49
N GLY A 42 -2.12 7.57 1.81
CA GLY A 42 -3.31 7.63 2.64
C GLY A 42 -4.23 8.81 2.28
N LEU A 43 -3.64 9.98 2.04
CA LEU A 43 -4.39 11.16 1.60
C LEU A 43 -5.03 10.96 0.21
N SER A 44 -4.34 10.25 -0.71
CA SER A 44 -4.90 9.91 -2.02
C SER A 44 -6.11 8.98 -1.91
N LEU A 45 -6.13 8.07 -0.93
CA LEU A 45 -7.30 7.23 -0.64
C LEU A 45 -8.49 8.06 -0.14
N VAL A 46 -8.24 9.04 0.70
CA VAL A 46 -9.30 9.99 1.15
C VAL A 46 -9.87 10.75 -0.05
N MET A 47 -9.01 11.25 -0.93
CA MET A 47 -9.42 11.91 -2.16
C MET A 47 -10.20 10.98 -3.10
N PHE A 48 -9.81 9.72 -3.19
CA PHE A 48 -10.57 8.70 -3.93
C PHE A 48 -12.01 8.59 -3.42
N TYR A 49 -12.19 8.50 -2.09
CA TYR A 49 -13.53 8.42 -1.50
C TYR A 49 -14.36 9.68 -1.71
N LEU A 50 -13.75 10.86 -1.57
CA LEU A 50 -14.43 12.13 -1.84
C LEU A 50 -14.86 12.23 -3.30
N LEU A 51 -13.98 11.84 -4.22
CA LEU A 51 -14.28 11.84 -5.64
C LEU A 51 -15.39 10.83 -5.97
N LEU A 52 -15.31 9.63 -5.41
CA LEU A 52 -16.33 8.60 -5.55
C LEU A 52 -17.69 9.10 -5.08
N LEU A 53 -17.74 9.71 -3.90
CA LEU A 53 -18.98 10.27 -3.34
C LEU A 53 -19.56 11.34 -4.24
N ALA A 54 -18.76 12.32 -4.64
CA ALA A 54 -19.19 13.43 -5.49
C ALA A 54 -19.67 12.97 -6.87
N LEU A 55 -18.95 12.03 -7.49
CA LEU A 55 -19.34 11.52 -8.81
C LEU A 55 -20.56 10.59 -8.75
N SER A 56 -20.68 9.79 -7.71
CA SER A 56 -21.78 8.81 -7.58
C SER A 56 -23.16 9.47 -7.54
N GLU A 57 -23.24 10.70 -7.08
CA GLU A 57 -24.48 11.48 -7.08
C GLU A 57 -24.93 11.89 -8.49
N HIS A 58 -23.99 12.05 -9.42
CA HIS A 58 -24.28 12.60 -10.76
C HIS A 58 -24.34 11.54 -11.85
N ILE A 59 -23.47 10.54 -11.82
CA ILE A 59 -23.27 9.57 -12.91
C ILE A 59 -23.51 8.11 -12.52
N GLY A 60 -23.92 7.88 -11.28
CA GLY A 60 -24.13 6.53 -10.75
C GLY A 60 -22.85 5.89 -10.21
N PHE A 61 -23.04 4.92 -9.30
CA PHE A 61 -21.95 4.34 -8.51
C PHE A 61 -20.87 3.63 -9.34
N THR A 62 -21.29 2.79 -10.30
CA THR A 62 -20.33 1.98 -11.08
C THR A 62 -19.40 2.84 -11.93
N VAL A 63 -19.94 3.84 -12.63
CA VAL A 63 -19.14 4.73 -13.46
C VAL A 63 -18.24 5.61 -12.59
N ALA A 64 -18.78 6.12 -11.48
CA ALA A 64 -18.02 6.89 -10.50
C ALA A 64 -16.84 6.08 -9.92
N TRP A 65 -17.07 4.80 -9.61
CA TRP A 65 -16.03 3.90 -9.12
C TRP A 65 -14.90 3.73 -10.14
N ILE A 66 -15.22 3.44 -11.40
CA ILE A 66 -14.22 3.26 -12.46
C ILE A 66 -13.39 4.54 -12.65
N ILE A 67 -14.02 5.70 -12.69
CA ILE A 67 -13.32 6.98 -12.86
C ILE A 67 -12.44 7.27 -11.65
N ALA A 68 -12.95 7.12 -10.44
CA ALA A 68 -12.21 7.37 -9.22
C ALA A 68 -11.01 6.41 -9.08
N SER A 69 -11.18 5.11 -9.36
CA SER A 69 -10.11 4.11 -9.34
C SER A 69 -9.02 4.43 -10.37
N LEU A 70 -9.41 4.83 -11.57
CA LEU A 70 -8.45 5.17 -12.62
C LEU A 70 -7.63 6.41 -12.25
N ILE A 71 -8.28 7.47 -11.74
CA ILE A 71 -7.60 8.69 -11.29
C ILE A 71 -6.68 8.39 -10.11
N GLY A 72 -7.17 7.66 -9.11
CA GLY A 72 -6.39 7.27 -7.94
C GLY A 72 -5.16 6.42 -8.31
N ALA A 73 -5.34 5.42 -9.15
CA ALA A 73 -4.27 4.55 -9.60
C ALA A 73 -3.22 5.31 -10.44
N LEU A 74 -3.64 6.17 -11.34
CA LEU A 74 -2.73 7.01 -12.13
C LEU A 74 -1.96 7.99 -11.25
N MET A 75 -2.62 8.66 -10.32
CA MET A 75 -1.99 9.62 -9.43
C MET A 75 -0.92 8.93 -8.54
N ASN A 76 -1.26 7.81 -7.94
CA ASN A 76 -0.32 7.02 -7.15
C ASN A 76 0.80 6.42 -8.02
N GLY A 77 0.48 5.94 -9.21
CA GLY A 77 1.45 5.40 -10.16
C GLY A 77 2.49 6.40 -10.59
N ILE A 78 2.09 7.61 -10.97
CA ILE A 78 3.01 8.71 -11.34
C ILE A 78 3.87 9.12 -10.15
N TYR A 79 3.24 9.25 -8.97
CA TYR A 79 3.97 9.60 -7.75
C TYR A 79 5.04 8.56 -7.41
N LEU A 80 4.69 7.28 -7.42
CA LEU A 80 5.62 6.18 -7.12
C LEU A 80 6.70 6.01 -8.19
N GLN A 81 6.41 6.33 -9.45
CA GLN A 81 7.42 6.33 -10.51
C GLN A 81 8.54 7.34 -10.21
N ALA A 82 8.18 8.50 -9.71
CA ALA A 82 9.15 9.53 -9.32
C ALA A 82 9.97 9.11 -8.08
N VAL A 83 9.33 8.43 -7.13
CA VAL A 83 9.96 8.00 -5.87
C VAL A 83 10.84 6.76 -6.03
N LEU A 84 10.33 5.74 -6.72
CA LEU A 84 10.98 4.43 -6.83
C LEU A 84 12.05 4.36 -7.94
N LYS A 85 12.17 5.40 -8.78
CA LYS A 85 13.12 5.47 -9.91
C LYS A 85 13.09 4.23 -10.83
N GLY A 86 11.96 3.52 -10.88
CA GLY A 86 11.80 2.28 -11.65
C GLY A 86 10.42 2.16 -12.27
N TRP A 87 10.34 2.20 -13.60
CA TRP A 87 9.10 2.04 -14.35
C TRP A 87 8.37 0.71 -14.03
N ARG A 88 9.13 -0.37 -13.92
CA ARG A 88 8.57 -1.71 -13.69
C ARG A 88 7.88 -1.83 -12.33
N ASN A 89 8.50 -1.29 -11.29
CA ASN A 89 7.98 -1.34 -9.93
C ASN A 89 6.74 -0.46 -9.76
N SER A 90 6.75 0.71 -10.37
CA SER A 90 5.58 1.62 -10.37
C SER A 90 4.40 0.99 -11.13
N MET A 91 4.65 0.37 -12.27
CA MET A 91 3.61 -0.30 -13.06
C MET A 91 3.01 -1.50 -12.32
N LEU A 92 3.84 -2.29 -11.64
CA LEU A 92 3.39 -3.42 -10.82
C LEU A 92 2.50 -2.95 -9.67
N PHE A 93 2.88 -1.86 -9.00
CA PHE A 93 2.09 -1.29 -7.91
C PHE A 93 0.76 -0.71 -8.40
N THR A 94 0.77 0.02 -9.51
CA THR A 94 -0.46 0.56 -10.12
C THR A 94 -1.42 -0.57 -10.51
N LEU A 95 -0.90 -1.66 -11.07
CA LEU A 95 -1.68 -2.84 -11.41
C LEU A 95 -2.27 -3.50 -10.14
N ALA A 96 -1.49 -3.61 -9.08
CA ALA A 96 -1.95 -4.15 -7.81
C ALA A 96 -3.07 -3.30 -7.18
N LEU A 97 -2.96 -1.96 -7.26
CA LEU A 97 -4.04 -1.06 -6.82
C LEU A 97 -5.31 -1.24 -7.64
N LEU A 98 -5.22 -1.28 -8.96
CA LEU A 98 -6.38 -1.51 -9.83
C LEU A 98 -7.03 -2.87 -9.58
N LEU A 99 -6.23 -3.91 -9.32
CA LEU A 99 -6.74 -5.23 -8.96
C LEU A 99 -7.48 -5.19 -7.62
N LEU A 100 -6.92 -4.49 -6.63
CA LEU A 100 -7.54 -4.30 -5.33
C LEU A 100 -8.87 -3.56 -5.45
N ASP A 101 -8.91 -2.47 -6.21
CA ASP A 101 -10.12 -1.70 -6.49
C ASP A 101 -11.18 -2.56 -7.20
N GLY A 102 -10.77 -3.39 -8.14
CA GLY A 102 -11.66 -4.34 -8.82
C GLY A 102 -12.25 -5.39 -7.89
N VAL A 103 -11.45 -5.94 -6.99
CA VAL A 103 -11.91 -6.88 -5.95
C VAL A 103 -12.90 -6.20 -5.01
N MET A 104 -12.62 -4.96 -4.59
CA MET A 104 -13.52 -4.18 -3.74
C MET A 104 -14.84 -3.86 -4.44
N TRP A 105 -14.80 -3.52 -5.73
CA TRP A 105 -16.01 -3.31 -6.50
C TRP A 105 -16.88 -4.57 -6.56
N GLY A 106 -16.28 -5.73 -6.81
CA GLY A 106 -16.97 -7.03 -6.79
C GLY A 106 -17.59 -7.32 -5.42
N LEU A 107 -16.85 -7.05 -4.34
CA LEU A 107 -17.31 -7.22 -2.96
C LEU A 107 -18.55 -6.35 -2.66
N LEU A 108 -18.53 -5.08 -3.07
CA LEU A 108 -19.61 -4.14 -2.83
C LEU A 108 -20.88 -4.48 -3.61
N ASN A 109 -20.76 -5.08 -4.80
CA ASN A 109 -21.89 -5.52 -5.60
C ASN A 109 -22.48 -6.85 -5.10
N SER A 110 -21.76 -7.64 -4.31
CA SER A 110 -22.20 -8.92 -3.77
C SER A 110 -22.90 -8.74 -2.42
N ALA A 111 -24.18 -8.37 -2.45
CA ALA A 111 -24.94 -8.02 -1.25
C ALA A 111 -25.02 -9.16 -0.21
N ASP A 112 -25.23 -10.40 -0.69
CA ASP A 112 -25.50 -11.54 0.19
C ASP A 112 -24.23 -12.25 0.69
N SER A 113 -23.11 -12.05 0.00
CA SER A 113 -21.82 -12.72 0.28
C SER A 113 -20.71 -11.77 0.72
N ALA A 114 -21.02 -10.51 0.99
CA ALA A 114 -20.03 -9.48 1.27
C ALA A 114 -19.11 -9.84 2.45
N LEU A 115 -19.66 -10.42 3.52
CA LEU A 115 -18.88 -10.85 4.68
C LEU A 115 -17.93 -11.99 4.35
N LEU A 116 -18.41 -12.97 3.60
CA LEU A 116 -17.65 -14.15 3.21
C LEU A 116 -16.51 -13.77 2.24
N LEU A 117 -16.82 -12.95 1.24
CA LEU A 117 -15.83 -12.44 0.29
C LEU A 117 -14.81 -11.55 0.98
N GLY A 118 -15.24 -10.62 1.85
CA GLY A 118 -14.34 -9.73 2.60
C GLY A 118 -13.38 -10.50 3.50
N THR A 119 -13.89 -11.51 4.21
CA THR A 119 -13.06 -12.38 5.06
C THR A 119 -12.07 -13.19 4.22
N SER A 120 -12.51 -13.71 3.08
CA SER A 120 -11.63 -14.47 2.16
C SER A 120 -10.50 -13.59 1.62
N VAL A 121 -10.80 -12.38 1.21
CA VAL A 121 -9.79 -11.41 0.75
C VAL A 121 -8.78 -11.08 1.85
N LEU A 122 -9.25 -10.87 3.08
CA LEU A 122 -8.37 -10.63 4.24
C LEU A 122 -7.48 -11.84 4.53
N VAL A 123 -8.02 -13.04 4.51
CA VAL A 123 -7.25 -14.27 4.75
C VAL A 123 -6.18 -14.44 3.68
N VAL A 124 -6.54 -14.26 2.41
CA VAL A 124 -5.59 -14.37 1.28
C VAL A 124 -4.52 -13.29 1.36
N ALA A 125 -4.90 -12.04 1.67
CA ALA A 125 -3.96 -10.94 1.83
C ALA A 125 -2.99 -11.19 3.00
N LEU A 126 -3.51 -11.64 4.15
CA LEU A 126 -2.70 -11.97 5.32
C LEU A 126 -1.76 -13.14 5.04
N ALA A 127 -2.25 -14.21 4.41
CA ALA A 127 -1.43 -15.36 4.02
C ALA A 127 -0.33 -14.94 3.04
N GLY A 128 -0.65 -14.11 2.06
CA GLY A 128 0.31 -13.54 1.11
C GLY A 128 1.37 -12.72 1.82
N MET A 129 0.98 -11.85 2.76
CA MET A 129 1.89 -11.07 3.58
C MET A 129 2.80 -11.96 4.42
N MET A 130 2.26 -12.97 5.09
CA MET A 130 3.04 -13.93 5.86
C MET A 130 4.03 -14.70 5.00
N PHE A 131 3.61 -15.10 3.80
CA PHE A 131 4.49 -15.80 2.86
C PHE A 131 5.65 -14.94 2.37
N VAL A 132 5.37 -13.68 2.03
CA VAL A 132 6.39 -12.71 1.58
C VAL A 132 7.35 -12.37 2.71
N THR A 133 6.85 -12.14 3.92
CA THR A 133 7.65 -11.75 5.07
C THR A 133 8.37 -12.92 5.76
N ARG A 134 8.05 -14.16 5.38
CA ARG A 134 8.64 -15.37 5.96
C ARG A 134 10.17 -15.43 5.90
N ASN A 135 10.74 -14.93 4.82
CA ASN A 135 12.18 -14.98 4.55
C ASN A 135 12.92 -13.69 4.95
N ILE A 136 12.24 -12.76 5.61
CA ILE A 136 12.85 -11.51 6.04
C ILE A 136 13.46 -11.69 7.41
N ASP A 137 14.76 -11.45 7.47
CA ASP A 137 15.48 -11.42 8.73
C ASP A 137 15.23 -10.10 9.46
N TRP A 138 14.19 -10.08 10.29
CA TRP A 138 13.77 -8.91 11.07
C TRP A 138 14.86 -8.45 12.05
N TYR A 139 15.76 -9.33 12.46
CA TYR A 139 16.88 -9.02 13.35
C TYR A 139 17.94 -8.17 12.65
N ALA A 140 18.15 -8.35 11.35
CA ALA A 140 19.06 -7.51 10.57
C ALA A 140 18.61 -6.05 10.46
N PHE A 141 17.30 -5.78 10.55
CA PHE A 141 16.76 -4.44 10.55
C PHE A 141 16.88 -3.72 11.91
N SER A 142 17.00 -4.49 13.00
CA SER A 142 17.00 -3.96 14.37
C SER A 142 18.38 -3.62 14.90
N LEU A 143 19.44 -4.09 14.26
CA LEU A 143 20.80 -3.82 14.71
C LEU A 143 21.23 -2.41 14.25
N PRO A 144 21.38 -1.45 15.17
CA PRO A 144 22.01 -0.18 14.83
C PRO A 144 23.45 -0.46 14.35
N LYS A 145 23.93 0.34 13.41
CA LYS A 145 25.32 0.30 12.89
C LYS A 145 26.38 0.62 13.97
N MET A 146 26.28 0.00 15.13
CA MET A 146 27.23 0.24 16.22
C MET A 146 28.58 -0.46 16.03
N LYS A 147 28.70 -1.40 15.08
CA LYS A 147 29.99 -2.09 14.86
C LYS A 147 31.01 -1.28 14.08
N ALA A 148 30.57 -0.45 13.13
CA ALA A 148 31.50 0.35 12.32
C ALA A 148 32.17 1.49 13.12
N SER A 149 31.50 2.01 14.15
CA SER A 149 32.06 3.10 14.98
C SER A 149 33.10 2.61 16.00
N LYS A 150 33.00 1.34 16.44
CA LYS A 150 33.97 0.77 17.39
C LYS A 150 35.27 0.36 16.72
N GLU A 151 35.24 -0.10 15.49
CA GLU A 151 36.47 -0.45 14.76
C GLU A 151 37.26 0.80 14.35
N VAL A 152 36.57 1.86 13.94
CA VAL A 152 37.23 3.14 13.59
C VAL A 152 37.89 3.81 14.81
N THR A 153 37.25 3.73 15.98
CA THR A 153 37.86 4.30 17.22
C THR A 153 39.03 3.49 17.74
N MET A 154 39.04 2.19 17.52
CA MET A 154 40.16 1.32 17.98
C MET A 154 41.38 1.46 17.08
N ASP A 155 41.20 1.60 15.78
CA ASP A 155 42.29 1.78 14.81
C ASP A 155 42.91 3.19 14.92
N ASP A 156 42.10 4.19 15.21
CA ASP A 156 42.54 5.57 15.42
C ASP A 156 43.33 5.73 16.73
N GLN A 157 42.96 5.01 17.78
CA GLN A 157 43.70 5.01 19.05
C GLN A 157 45.06 4.31 18.94
N LEU A 158 45.18 3.28 18.12
CA LEU A 158 46.45 2.58 17.90
C LEU A 158 47.44 3.39 17.05
N ARG A 159 46.98 4.36 16.28
CA ARG A 159 47.84 5.27 15.48
C ARG A 159 48.51 6.36 16.30
N ILE A 160 47.99 6.70 17.46
CA ILE A 160 48.52 7.76 18.33
C ILE A 160 49.81 7.31 19.07
N TRP A 161 50.05 5.99 19.14
CA TRP A 161 51.20 5.41 19.88
C TRP A 161 52.33 4.93 18.97
N LYS A 162 52.35 5.29 17.69
CA LYS A 162 53.47 5.10 16.76
C LYS A 162 54.11 6.45 16.39
#